data_2d2a3d73683c2f095bbee3e60aeeaa02
#
_entry.id   2d2a3d73683c2f095bbee3e60aeeaa02
#
_cell.length_a   1.000
_cell.length_b   1.000
_cell.length_c   1.000
_cell.angle_alpha   90.00
_cell.angle_beta   90.00
_cell.angle_gamma   90.00
#
_symmetry.space_group_name_H-M   'P 1'
#
loop_
_entity.id
_entity.type
_entity.pdbx_description
1 polymer ?
#
loop_
_entity_poly.entity_id
_entity_poly.type
_entity_poly.pdbx_seq_one_letter_code
_entity_poly.pdbx_strand_id
1 'polypeptide(L)'
;KDGSLRSVVHYKEYEPMFSHYGVPKYIAGMGVSAIAYKTVCWNISRLENSFQLSGVMILDASVGSESEAERIVQTAQQKFAGNPGQVMFMIKEGEEHDNSRFIPIDSNNDGDWSELHDQATSDIVIAHSWFRSLSGLDYGTGFDSERILHEYEIALNTIILAEQEELLSPIKRIMRDV
;
A
#
# COMPACT_ATOMS: atom_id res chain seq x y z
N LYS A 1 47.50 -6.04 -24.87
CA LYS A 1 46.11 -6.16 -25.37
C LYS A 1 45.90 -7.65 -25.67
N ASP A 2 45.25 -8.37 -24.74
CA ASP A 2 44.84 -9.74 -24.94
C ASP A 2 43.85 -9.79 -26.11
N GLY A 3 44.21 -10.51 -27.16
CA GLY A 3 43.35 -10.74 -28.32
C GLY A 3 42.18 -11.70 -28.03
N SER A 4 41.74 -11.83 -26.78
CA SER A 4 40.60 -12.69 -26.43
C SER A 4 39.30 -12.09 -26.97
N LEU A 5 38.67 -12.76 -27.88
CA LEU A 5 37.31 -12.48 -28.33
C LEU A 5 36.37 -12.65 -27.13
N ARG A 6 35.77 -11.57 -26.65
CA ARG A 6 34.73 -11.59 -25.65
C ARG A 6 33.39 -11.49 -26.36
N SER A 7 32.54 -12.47 -26.19
CA SER A 7 31.15 -12.45 -26.70
C SER A 7 30.22 -12.20 -25.51
N VAL A 8 29.14 -11.46 -25.76
CA VAL A 8 28.08 -11.19 -24.79
C VAL A 8 26.79 -11.79 -25.34
N VAL A 9 26.12 -12.58 -24.53
CA VAL A 9 24.79 -13.06 -24.83
C VAL A 9 23.81 -12.22 -24.04
N HIS A 10 22.95 -11.49 -24.77
CA HIS A 10 21.87 -10.71 -24.17
C HIS A 10 20.57 -11.51 -24.27
N TYR A 11 20.04 -11.89 -23.12
CA TYR A 11 18.75 -12.52 -22.98
C TYR A 11 17.73 -11.51 -22.45
N LYS A 12 16.55 -11.45 -23.06
CA LYS A 12 15.42 -10.64 -22.59
C LYS A 12 14.11 -11.28 -23.04
N GLU A 13 13.06 -11.09 -22.26
CA GLU A 13 11.71 -11.38 -22.68
C GLU A 13 11.30 -10.47 -23.84
N TYR A 14 10.53 -10.98 -24.80
CA TYR A 14 10.07 -10.20 -25.93
C TYR A 14 8.97 -9.24 -25.51
N GLU A 15 9.22 -7.95 -25.68
CA GLU A 15 8.23 -6.91 -25.47
C GLU A 15 8.13 -6.05 -26.74
N PRO A 16 6.94 -5.96 -27.37
CA PRO A 16 6.78 -5.31 -28.68
C PRO A 16 7.22 -3.85 -28.73
N MET A 17 7.10 -3.13 -27.62
CA MET A 17 7.42 -1.70 -27.53
C MET A 17 8.88 -1.42 -27.16
N PHE A 18 9.65 -2.42 -26.71
CA PHE A 18 11.00 -2.25 -26.18
C PHE A 18 12.01 -3.10 -26.94
N SER A 19 12.76 -2.47 -27.84
CA SER A 19 13.71 -3.18 -28.70
C SER A 19 15.01 -3.59 -28.03
N HIS A 20 15.48 -2.82 -27.03
CA HIS A 20 16.82 -2.99 -26.45
C HIS A 20 16.81 -3.72 -25.10
N TYR A 21 15.91 -3.35 -24.21
CA TYR A 21 15.82 -3.91 -22.87
C TYR A 21 14.47 -4.57 -22.65
N GLY A 22 14.44 -5.59 -21.79
CA GLY A 22 13.20 -6.19 -21.33
C GLY A 22 12.48 -5.28 -20.34
N VAL A 23 11.17 -5.47 -20.19
CA VAL A 23 10.33 -4.76 -19.23
C VAL A 23 10.01 -5.70 -18.10
N PRO A 24 10.23 -5.31 -16.84
CA PRO A 24 9.88 -6.16 -15.71
C PRO A 24 8.36 -6.39 -15.60
N LYS A 25 7.95 -7.61 -15.34
CA LYS A 25 6.52 -7.97 -15.21
C LYS A 25 5.77 -7.17 -14.14
N TYR A 26 6.45 -6.75 -13.08
CA TYR A 26 5.84 -5.98 -11.99
C TYR A 26 5.35 -4.58 -12.40
N ILE A 27 5.74 -4.06 -13.58
CA ILE A 27 5.31 -2.72 -14.02
C ILE A 27 3.79 -2.62 -14.11
N ALA A 28 3.11 -3.68 -14.55
CA ALA A 28 1.65 -3.73 -14.57
C ALA A 28 1.02 -3.57 -13.17
N GLY A 29 1.72 -4.05 -12.15
CA GLY A 29 1.29 -3.98 -10.74
C GLY A 29 1.73 -2.73 -9.98
N MET A 30 2.50 -1.81 -10.58
CA MET A 30 3.05 -0.66 -9.84
C MET A 30 1.97 0.25 -9.22
N GLY A 31 0.89 0.51 -9.95
CA GLY A 31 -0.20 1.34 -9.45
C GLY A 31 -0.88 0.75 -8.22
N VAL A 32 -1.23 -0.53 -8.30
CA VAL A 32 -1.88 -1.24 -7.17
C VAL A 32 -0.92 -1.48 -6.01
N SER A 33 0.37 -1.69 -6.27
CA SER A 33 1.40 -1.75 -5.23
C SER A 33 1.54 -0.43 -4.47
N ALA A 34 1.42 0.70 -5.18
CA ALA A 34 1.41 2.03 -4.55
C ALA A 34 0.17 2.24 -3.67
N ILE A 35 -1.00 1.72 -4.08
CA ILE A 35 -2.22 1.74 -3.27
C ILE A 35 -2.02 0.91 -2.00
N ALA A 36 -1.58 -0.34 -2.12
CA ALA A 36 -1.32 -1.21 -0.98
C ALA A 36 -0.33 -0.57 0.01
N TYR A 37 0.76 0.00 -0.48
CA TYR A 37 1.74 0.70 0.35
C TYR A 37 1.13 1.91 1.08
N LYS A 38 0.38 2.75 0.38
CA LYS A 38 -0.27 3.93 0.98
C LYS A 38 -1.32 3.55 2.03
N THR A 39 -2.03 2.45 1.83
CA THR A 39 -2.98 1.93 2.83
C THR A 39 -2.25 1.53 4.12
N VAL A 40 -1.10 0.87 4.01
CA VAL A 40 -0.26 0.54 5.17
C VAL A 40 0.26 1.80 5.86
N CYS A 41 0.80 2.76 5.11
CA CYS A 41 1.27 4.03 5.65
C CYS A 41 0.15 4.80 6.38
N TRP A 42 -1.05 4.79 5.82
CA TRP A 42 -2.22 5.42 6.43
C TRP A 42 -2.59 4.74 7.75
N ASN A 43 -2.61 3.39 7.79
CA ASN A 43 -2.86 2.64 9.01
C ASN A 43 -1.81 2.93 10.09
N ILE A 44 -0.53 2.99 9.72
CA ILE A 44 0.56 3.34 10.65
C ILE A 44 0.35 4.75 11.19
N SER A 45 0.10 5.73 10.31
CA SER A 45 -0.16 7.11 10.72
C SER A 45 -1.36 7.22 11.65
N ARG A 46 -2.42 6.44 11.42
CA ARG A 46 -3.57 6.36 12.34
C ARG A 46 -3.18 5.83 13.70
N LEU A 47 -2.39 4.77 13.75
CA LEU A 47 -1.91 4.19 15.00
C LEU A 47 -1.00 5.16 15.77
N GLU A 48 -0.09 5.83 15.06
CA GLU A 48 0.83 6.81 15.64
C GLU A 48 0.09 8.05 16.16
N ASN A 49 -0.90 8.54 15.42
CA ASN A 49 -1.73 9.69 15.80
C ASN A 49 -2.95 9.31 16.65
N SER A 50 -2.95 8.09 17.20
CA SER A 50 -3.98 7.60 18.12
C SER A 50 -5.41 7.76 17.60
N PHE A 51 -5.70 7.11 16.46
CA PHE A 51 -7.06 6.86 15.98
C PHE A 51 -7.96 8.05 15.67
N GLN A 52 -7.48 9.11 15.05
CA GLN A 52 -8.30 10.22 14.56
C GLN A 52 -8.34 11.46 15.42
N LEU A 53 -8.57 12.57 14.73
CA LEU A 53 -9.12 13.76 15.33
C LEU A 53 -10.47 13.37 15.95
N SER A 54 -10.50 13.17 17.25
CA SER A 54 -11.72 12.71 17.96
C SER A 54 -12.85 13.73 17.86
N GLY A 55 -12.52 14.97 17.54
CA GLY A 55 -13.49 16.03 17.40
C GLY A 55 -12.87 17.42 17.36
N VAL A 56 -13.72 18.41 17.21
CA VAL A 56 -13.38 19.82 17.32
C VAL A 56 -13.96 20.35 18.61
N MET A 57 -13.12 20.88 19.49
CA MET A 57 -13.54 21.57 20.68
C MET A 57 -13.57 23.08 20.41
N ILE A 58 -14.76 23.63 20.40
CA ILE A 58 -14.98 25.06 20.27
C ILE A 58 -14.98 25.62 21.70
N LEU A 59 -14.01 26.47 22.01
CA LEU A 59 -13.95 27.19 23.28
C LEU A 59 -14.52 28.58 23.06
N ASP A 60 -15.56 28.90 23.82
CA ASP A 60 -16.08 30.25 23.93
C ASP A 60 -15.35 30.94 25.09
N ALA A 61 -14.40 31.81 24.77
CA ALA A 61 -13.64 32.56 25.73
C ALA A 61 -13.55 34.01 25.26
N SER A 62 -13.92 34.94 26.17
CA SER A 62 -13.61 36.34 25.98
C SER A 62 -12.12 36.54 26.14
N VAL A 63 -11.39 36.61 25.04
CA VAL A 63 -9.95 36.78 25.04
C VAL A 63 -9.63 38.26 24.80
N GLY A 64 -8.91 38.84 25.75
CA GLY A 64 -8.58 40.27 25.69
C GLY A 64 -7.51 40.62 24.65
N SER A 65 -6.80 39.61 24.10
CA SER A 65 -5.79 39.79 23.06
C SER A 65 -5.52 38.51 22.30
N GLU A 66 -5.08 38.64 21.05
CA GLU A 66 -4.68 37.53 20.17
C GLU A 66 -3.59 36.65 20.80
N SER A 67 -2.65 37.25 21.52
CA SER A 67 -1.57 36.55 22.22
C SER A 67 -2.09 35.66 23.37
N GLU A 68 -3.20 35.98 23.97
CA GLU A 68 -3.84 35.21 25.03
C GLU A 68 -4.61 34.01 24.43
N ALA A 69 -5.25 34.20 23.29
CA ALA A 69 -5.87 33.14 22.51
C ALA A 69 -4.86 32.06 22.10
N GLU A 70 -3.72 32.48 21.57
CA GLU A 70 -2.63 31.56 21.18
C GLU A 70 -2.09 30.78 22.38
N ARG A 71 -1.93 31.42 23.55
CA ARG A 71 -1.47 30.74 24.77
C ARG A 71 -2.46 29.67 25.25
N ILE A 72 -3.76 29.96 25.19
CA ILE A 72 -4.82 28.99 25.55
C ILE A 72 -4.77 27.79 24.62
N VAL A 73 -4.70 28.02 23.31
CA VAL A 73 -4.60 26.95 22.30
C VAL A 73 -3.34 26.13 22.51
N GLN A 74 -2.17 26.76 22.70
CA GLN A 74 -0.92 26.05 22.93
C GLN A 74 -0.94 25.22 24.21
N THR A 75 -1.51 25.77 25.30
CA THR A 75 -1.64 25.05 26.56
C THR A 75 -2.58 23.86 26.44
N ALA A 76 -3.67 24.02 25.72
CA ALA A 76 -4.59 22.93 25.43
C ALA A 76 -3.92 21.85 24.56
N GLN A 77 -3.25 22.24 23.49
CA GLN A 77 -2.51 21.32 22.65
C GLN A 77 -1.43 20.55 23.41
N GLN A 78 -0.66 21.23 24.29
CA GLN A 78 0.37 20.58 25.10
C GLN A 78 -0.20 19.57 26.12
N LYS A 79 -1.37 19.85 26.70
CA LYS A 79 -2.04 18.93 27.63
C LYS A 79 -2.61 17.70 26.95
N PHE A 80 -2.98 17.82 25.68
CA PHE A 80 -3.54 16.73 24.89
C PHE A 80 -2.51 16.10 23.92
N ALA A 81 -1.33 16.72 23.73
CA ALA A 81 -0.23 16.15 22.97
C ALA A 81 0.30 14.90 23.70
N GLY A 82 0.06 13.74 23.14
CA GLY A 82 0.47 12.45 23.70
C GLY A 82 -0.68 11.59 24.23
N ASN A 83 -1.91 12.09 24.20
CA ASN A 83 -3.08 11.27 24.46
C ASN A 83 -3.73 10.77 23.16
N PRO A 84 -4.26 9.53 23.14
CA PRO A 84 -4.99 9.02 21.99
C PRO A 84 -6.19 9.92 21.69
N GLY A 85 -6.23 10.40 20.44
CA GLY A 85 -7.29 11.28 19.95
C GLY A 85 -6.87 12.75 19.94
N GLN A 86 -6.36 13.21 18.79
CA GLN A 86 -6.11 14.64 18.60
C GLN A 86 -7.45 15.39 18.59
N VAL A 87 -7.59 16.40 19.41
CA VAL A 87 -8.72 17.32 19.42
C VAL A 87 -8.26 18.65 18.81
N MET A 88 -8.98 19.12 17.81
CA MET A 88 -8.74 20.44 17.26
C MET A 88 -9.41 21.47 18.17
N PHE A 89 -8.65 22.48 18.60
CA PHE A 89 -9.18 23.57 19.41
C PHE A 89 -9.43 24.78 18.53
N MET A 90 -10.61 25.34 18.64
CA MET A 90 -11.00 26.60 18.01
C MET A 90 -11.52 27.54 19.07
N ILE A 91 -11.06 28.78 19.06
CA ILE A 91 -11.59 29.84 19.92
C ILE A 91 -12.58 30.66 19.11
N LYS A 92 -13.78 30.84 19.65
CA LYS A 92 -14.79 31.71 19.07
C LYS A 92 -14.90 32.97 19.96
N GLU A 93 -14.64 34.11 19.37
CA GLU A 93 -14.99 35.40 20.00
C GLU A 93 -16.46 35.71 19.75
N GLY A 94 -17.24 35.85 20.79
CA GLY A 94 -18.66 36.20 20.72
C GLY A 94 -19.15 36.87 22.00
N GLU A 95 -20.17 37.72 21.89
CA GLU A 95 -20.78 38.43 23.01
C GLU A 95 -21.73 37.58 23.88
N GLU A 96 -22.04 36.36 23.46
CA GLU A 96 -22.88 35.42 24.23
C GLU A 96 -22.04 34.29 24.82
N HIS A 97 -21.88 34.32 26.12
CA HIS A 97 -21.07 33.43 26.97
C HIS A 97 -21.78 32.12 27.28
N ASP A 98 -22.04 31.22 26.36
CA ASP A 98 -22.44 29.86 26.77
C ASP A 98 -22.41 28.79 25.68
N ASN A 99 -21.39 28.72 24.87
CA ASN A 99 -21.39 27.67 23.80
C ASN A 99 -20.05 27.01 23.55
N SER A 100 -19.26 26.72 24.59
CA SER A 100 -18.17 25.77 24.48
C SER A 100 -18.77 24.39 24.17
N ARG A 101 -18.46 23.82 23.01
CA ARG A 101 -19.00 22.53 22.62
C ARG A 101 -17.96 21.67 21.96
N PHE A 102 -18.07 20.37 22.20
CA PHE A 102 -17.31 19.36 21.49
C PHE A 102 -18.15 18.82 20.33
N ILE A 103 -17.59 18.87 19.13
CA ILE A 103 -18.19 18.30 17.92
C ILE A 103 -17.38 17.04 17.59
N PRO A 104 -17.90 15.84 17.85
CA PRO A 104 -17.21 14.62 17.46
C PRO A 104 -17.16 14.53 15.93
N ILE A 105 -16.01 14.09 15.41
CA ILE A 105 -15.87 13.75 13.99
C ILE A 105 -16.06 12.24 13.88
N ASP A 106 -17.19 11.85 13.32
CA ASP A 106 -17.49 10.45 13.07
C ASP A 106 -16.78 10.00 11.79
N SER A 107 -15.83 9.10 11.91
CA SER A 107 -15.11 8.54 10.76
C SER A 107 -15.57 7.11 10.52
N ASN A 108 -16.67 6.98 9.86
CA ASN A 108 -17.31 5.69 9.54
C ASN A 108 -16.64 4.92 8.38
N ASN A 109 -15.41 5.26 7.98
CA ASN A 109 -14.75 4.71 6.79
C ASN A 109 -13.74 3.58 7.08
N ASP A 110 -13.83 2.89 8.23
CA ASP A 110 -12.84 1.86 8.60
C ASP A 110 -12.92 0.60 7.75
N GLY A 111 -14.09 0.30 7.19
CA GLY A 111 -14.30 -0.88 6.33
C GLY A 111 -13.67 -0.75 4.95
N ASP A 112 -13.76 0.43 4.37
CA ASP A 112 -13.36 0.69 2.97
C ASP A 112 -11.85 0.50 2.74
N TRP A 113 -11.02 0.80 3.74
CA TRP A 113 -9.56 0.69 3.62
C TRP A 113 -9.06 -0.75 3.71
N SER A 114 -9.72 -1.60 4.49
CA SER A 114 -9.39 -3.03 4.56
C SER A 114 -9.74 -3.71 3.24
N GLU A 115 -10.92 -3.45 2.71
CA GLU A 115 -11.37 -3.99 1.42
C GLU A 115 -10.46 -3.51 0.28
N LEU A 116 -10.09 -2.22 0.26
CA LEU A 116 -9.16 -1.67 -0.72
C LEU A 116 -7.78 -2.34 -0.65
N HIS A 117 -7.29 -2.62 0.56
CA HIS A 117 -6.01 -3.33 0.74
C HIS A 117 -6.08 -4.77 0.22
N ASP A 118 -7.14 -5.50 0.53
CA ASP A 118 -7.35 -6.87 0.09
C ASP A 118 -7.50 -6.95 -1.43
N GLN A 119 -8.23 -6.00 -2.02
CA GLN A 119 -8.35 -5.90 -3.47
C GLN A 119 -7.00 -5.56 -4.12
N ALA A 120 -6.27 -4.57 -3.61
CA ALA A 120 -4.95 -4.21 -4.14
C ALA A 120 -3.96 -5.38 -4.05
N THR A 121 -3.98 -6.15 -2.95
CA THR A 121 -3.15 -7.34 -2.80
C THR A 121 -3.51 -8.40 -3.84
N SER A 122 -4.79 -8.59 -4.11
CA SER A 122 -5.28 -9.50 -5.16
C SER A 122 -4.82 -9.08 -6.55
N ASP A 123 -4.94 -7.80 -6.84
CA ASP A 123 -4.57 -7.23 -8.15
C ASP A 123 -3.06 -7.31 -8.38
N ILE A 124 -2.23 -7.22 -7.33
CA ILE A 124 -0.78 -7.45 -7.42
C ILE A 124 -0.50 -8.89 -7.89
N VAL A 125 -1.17 -9.88 -7.31
CA VAL A 125 -1.01 -11.29 -7.69
C VAL A 125 -1.42 -11.50 -9.15
N ILE A 126 -2.55 -10.91 -9.56
CA ILE A 126 -3.02 -10.97 -10.96
C ILE A 126 -2.03 -10.28 -11.91
N ALA A 127 -1.48 -9.14 -11.54
CA ALA A 127 -0.49 -8.42 -12.33
C ALA A 127 0.80 -9.23 -12.57
N HIS A 128 1.11 -10.15 -11.66
CA HIS A 128 2.19 -11.13 -11.81
C HIS A 128 1.76 -12.42 -12.53
N SER A 129 0.55 -12.45 -13.09
CA SER A 129 0.00 -13.64 -13.77
C SER A 129 0.01 -14.88 -12.87
N TRP A 130 -0.25 -14.70 -11.58
CA TRP A 130 -0.21 -15.77 -10.59
C TRP A 130 -1.59 -16.05 -9.99
N PHE A 131 -1.75 -17.19 -9.33
CA PHE A 131 -3.01 -17.64 -8.73
C PHE A 131 -3.12 -17.18 -7.27
N ARG A 132 -4.27 -16.62 -6.88
CA ARG A 132 -4.54 -16.15 -5.52
C ARG A 132 -4.45 -17.27 -4.48
N SER A 133 -5.03 -18.43 -4.79
CA SER A 133 -5.03 -19.62 -3.94
C SER A 133 -3.60 -20.10 -3.61
N LEU A 134 -2.72 -20.15 -4.63
CA LEU A 134 -1.33 -20.54 -4.47
C LEU A 134 -0.49 -19.48 -3.72
N SER A 135 -0.99 -18.25 -3.61
CA SER A 135 -0.38 -17.17 -2.81
C SER A 135 -0.87 -17.16 -1.35
N GLY A 136 -1.78 -18.07 -0.97
CA GLY A 136 -2.35 -18.09 0.38
C GLY A 136 -3.36 -16.97 0.66
N LEU A 137 -3.92 -16.34 -0.38
CA LEU A 137 -4.85 -15.21 -0.27
C LEU A 137 -6.33 -15.61 -0.34
N ASP A 138 -6.62 -16.89 -0.43
CA ASP A 138 -8.00 -17.40 -0.45
C ASP A 138 -8.57 -17.49 0.97
N TYR A 139 -9.24 -16.43 1.38
CA TYR A 139 -9.94 -16.36 2.66
C TYR A 139 -11.40 -16.84 2.48
N GLY A 140 -11.74 -18.04 2.94
CA GLY A 140 -13.12 -18.29 3.31
C GLY A 140 -13.94 -19.37 2.61
N THR A 141 -13.42 -20.08 1.64
CA THR A 141 -14.09 -21.29 1.15
C THR A 141 -13.21 -22.49 1.45
N GLY A 142 -13.41 -23.16 2.57
CA GLY A 142 -12.75 -24.37 3.03
C GLY A 142 -11.53 -24.85 2.21
N PHE A 143 -10.57 -25.45 2.85
CA PHE A 143 -9.38 -25.99 2.18
C PHE A 143 -9.81 -27.05 1.17
N ASP A 144 -10.08 -26.64 -0.06
CA ASP A 144 -10.29 -27.56 -1.18
C ASP A 144 -8.92 -27.93 -1.76
N SER A 145 -8.34 -28.98 -1.22
CA SER A 145 -7.03 -29.48 -1.62
C SER A 145 -7.01 -29.91 -3.10
N GLU A 146 -8.11 -30.37 -3.65
CA GLU A 146 -8.20 -30.78 -5.06
C GLU A 146 -8.13 -29.56 -5.97
N ARG A 147 -8.80 -28.45 -5.62
CA ARG A 147 -8.72 -27.21 -6.38
C ARG A 147 -7.30 -26.64 -6.39
N ILE A 148 -6.64 -26.61 -5.22
CA ILE A 148 -5.27 -26.11 -5.11
C ILE A 148 -4.30 -26.96 -5.93
N LEU A 149 -4.43 -28.27 -5.89
CA LEU A 149 -3.62 -29.18 -6.71
C LEU A 149 -3.86 -28.95 -8.20
N HIS A 150 -5.09 -28.79 -8.62
CA HIS A 150 -5.44 -28.53 -10.02
C HIS A 150 -4.89 -27.18 -10.50
N GLU A 151 -5.03 -26.11 -9.69
CA GLU A 151 -4.46 -24.81 -10.00
C GLU A 151 -2.92 -24.86 -10.05
N TYR A 152 -2.29 -25.64 -9.17
CA TYR A 152 -0.85 -25.88 -9.21
C TYR A 152 -0.43 -26.60 -10.49
N GLU A 153 -1.15 -27.62 -10.92
CA GLU A 153 -0.88 -28.32 -12.19
C GLU A 153 -1.01 -27.37 -13.40
N ILE A 154 -2.02 -26.51 -13.39
CA ILE A 154 -2.18 -25.49 -14.44
C ILE A 154 -1.00 -24.51 -14.39
N ALA A 155 -0.65 -23.98 -13.21
CA ALA A 155 0.47 -23.08 -13.05
C ALA A 155 1.79 -23.72 -13.51
N LEU A 156 2.01 -24.96 -13.15
CA LEU A 156 3.19 -25.73 -13.55
C LEU A 156 3.32 -25.82 -15.07
N ASN A 157 2.24 -26.24 -15.75
CA ASN A 157 2.25 -26.51 -17.18
C ASN A 157 2.21 -25.24 -18.04
N THR A 158 1.58 -24.16 -17.58
CA THR A 158 1.38 -22.94 -18.40
C THR A 158 2.39 -21.84 -18.09
N ILE A 159 2.84 -21.73 -16.85
CA ILE A 159 3.72 -20.63 -16.42
C ILE A 159 5.12 -21.15 -16.11
N ILE A 160 5.24 -22.08 -15.16
CA ILE A 160 6.55 -22.48 -14.62
C ILE A 160 7.41 -23.18 -15.66
N LEU A 161 6.87 -24.18 -16.37
CA LEU A 161 7.61 -24.91 -17.37
C LEU A 161 8.00 -24.03 -18.56
N ALA A 162 7.11 -23.13 -18.99
CA ALA A 162 7.41 -22.18 -20.05
C ALA A 162 8.56 -21.24 -19.68
N GLU A 163 8.52 -20.64 -18.48
CA GLU A 163 9.59 -19.78 -17.99
C GLU A 163 10.91 -20.53 -17.79
N GLN A 164 10.86 -21.75 -17.29
CA GLN A 164 12.06 -22.61 -17.16
C GLN A 164 12.70 -22.92 -18.49
N GLU A 165 11.91 -23.25 -19.52
CA GLU A 165 12.42 -23.53 -20.85
C GLU A 165 13.04 -22.28 -21.47
N GLU A 166 12.40 -21.14 -21.30
CA GLU A 166 12.87 -19.85 -21.78
C GLU A 166 14.20 -19.45 -21.12
N LEU A 167 14.36 -19.63 -19.81
CA LEU A 167 15.62 -19.40 -19.07
C LEU A 167 16.72 -20.40 -19.44
N LEU A 168 16.37 -21.65 -19.72
CA LEU A 168 17.35 -22.69 -20.07
C LEU A 168 17.83 -22.58 -21.53
N SER A 169 17.04 -21.99 -22.40
CA SER A 169 17.34 -21.87 -23.83
C SER A 169 18.69 -21.19 -24.11
N PRO A 170 19.01 -20.00 -23.56
CA PRO A 170 20.30 -19.35 -23.76
C PRO A 170 21.47 -20.14 -23.18
N ILE A 171 21.25 -20.82 -22.05
CA ILE A 171 22.29 -21.68 -21.43
C ILE A 171 22.62 -22.87 -22.32
N LYS A 172 21.61 -23.56 -22.84
CA LYS A 172 21.78 -24.68 -23.77
C LYS A 172 22.50 -24.24 -25.06
N ARG A 173 22.21 -23.01 -25.52
CA ARG A 173 22.88 -22.44 -26.69
C ARG A 173 24.35 -22.20 -26.44
N ILE A 174 24.70 -21.56 -25.29
CA ILE A 174 26.10 -21.34 -24.92
C ILE A 174 26.86 -22.67 -24.81
N MET A 175 26.25 -23.68 -24.16
CA MET A 175 26.90 -24.99 -23.99
C MET A 175 27.09 -25.75 -25.27
N ARG A 176 26.29 -25.50 -26.29
CA ARG A 176 26.45 -26.13 -27.61
C ARG A 176 27.54 -25.46 -28.46
N ASP A 177 27.74 -24.16 -28.26
CA ASP A 177 28.66 -23.35 -29.06
C ASP A 177 30.08 -23.28 -28.46
N VAL A 178 30.30 -23.94 -27.30
CA VAL A 178 31.60 -24.16 -26.63
C VAL A 178 32.11 -25.56 -26.91
#